data_26ddc568a280784096c85a025e71e20f
#
_entry.id   26ddc568a280784096c85a025e71e20f
#
_cell.length_a   1.000
_cell.length_b   1.000
_cell.length_c   1.000
_cell.angle_alpha   90.00
_cell.angle_beta   90.00
_cell.angle_gamma   90.00
#
_symmetry.space_group_name_H-M   'P 1'
#
loop_
_entity.id
_entity.type
_entity.pdbx_description
1 polymer ?
#
loop_
_entity_poly.entity_id
_entity_poly.type
_entity_poly.pdbx_seq_one_letter_code
_entity_poly.pdbx_strand_id
1 'polypeptide(L)'
;IGVQTNTPRFLAYVASKSALDAFSRCTAPEVVGDNVKFTTVYMPLVRTPMIEPTDIYKAFPTLTPEEAAQMLCDAMIDKPKKMASRLGTFGELLYTISPKSVDIVLNTAYNLFPDSKAAKKDKGKGEDGKDGDKKALPADQKKDDGEMSTEAVAMAYLLRGVHF
;
A
#
# COMPACT_ATOMS: atom_id res chain seq x y z
N ILE A 1 2.99 3.82 -0.46
CA ILE A 1 3.31 2.41 -0.75
C ILE A 1 2.53 1.88 -1.96
N GLY A 2 1.25 2.25 -2.17
CA GLY A 2 0.42 1.76 -3.28
C GLY A 2 1.05 1.91 -4.67
N VAL A 3 1.76 3.00 -4.92
CA VAL A 3 2.50 3.25 -6.17
C VAL A 3 3.64 2.25 -6.38
N GLN A 4 4.30 1.82 -5.29
CA GLN A 4 5.43 0.90 -5.36
C GLN A 4 4.98 -0.56 -5.55
N THR A 5 3.81 -0.90 -5.02
CA THR A 5 3.28 -2.28 -5.01
C THR A 5 2.20 -2.53 -6.05
N ASN A 6 1.80 -1.50 -6.83
CA ASN A 6 0.74 -1.60 -7.84
C ASN A 6 -0.54 -2.26 -7.30
N THR A 7 -0.99 -1.83 -6.11
CA THR A 7 -2.07 -2.46 -5.36
C THR A 7 -3.37 -2.56 -6.18
N PRO A 8 -3.93 -3.77 -6.39
CA PRO A 8 -5.18 -3.95 -7.12
C PRO A 8 -6.35 -3.20 -6.49
N ARG A 9 -7.39 -2.88 -7.27
CA ARG A 9 -8.62 -2.13 -6.89
C ARG A 9 -8.42 -0.63 -6.64
N PHE A 10 -7.19 -0.14 -6.63
CA PHE A 10 -6.88 1.28 -6.43
C PHE A 10 -6.36 1.98 -7.69
N LEU A 11 -6.78 1.50 -8.89
CA LEU A 11 -6.26 1.95 -10.18
C LEU A 11 -6.21 3.48 -10.31
N ALA A 12 -7.34 4.17 -10.13
CA ALA A 12 -7.39 5.62 -10.30
C ALA A 12 -6.53 6.36 -9.26
N TYR A 13 -6.52 5.87 -8.00
CA TYR A 13 -5.68 6.41 -6.95
C TYR A 13 -4.19 6.21 -7.26
N VAL A 14 -3.79 4.98 -7.58
CA VAL A 14 -2.40 4.65 -7.92
C VAL A 14 -1.94 5.44 -9.14
N ALA A 15 -2.75 5.52 -10.20
CA ALA A 15 -2.43 6.29 -11.40
C ALA A 15 -2.19 7.78 -11.07
N SER A 16 -3.05 8.40 -10.29
CA SER A 16 -2.91 9.80 -9.88
C SER A 16 -1.64 10.05 -9.05
N LYS A 17 -1.31 9.15 -8.12
CA LYS A 17 -0.09 9.25 -7.30
C LYS A 17 1.17 8.93 -8.08
N SER A 18 1.12 8.02 -9.05
CA SER A 18 2.23 7.73 -9.96
C SER A 18 2.54 8.93 -10.86
N ALA A 19 1.53 9.70 -11.26
CA ALA A 19 1.75 10.94 -12.00
C ALA A 19 2.53 11.98 -11.17
N LEU A 20 2.21 12.15 -9.87
CA LEU A 20 2.96 13.02 -8.96
C LEU A 20 4.39 12.53 -8.74
N ASP A 21 4.59 11.22 -8.63
CA ASP A 21 5.91 10.62 -8.50
C ASP A 21 6.77 10.86 -9.76
N ALA A 22 6.19 10.63 -10.94
CA ALA A 22 6.84 10.93 -12.21
C ALA A 22 7.18 12.41 -12.35
N PHE A 23 6.25 13.31 -11.99
CA PHE A 23 6.50 14.76 -11.96
C PHE A 23 7.72 15.09 -11.08
N SER A 24 7.76 14.59 -9.85
CA SER A 24 8.88 14.84 -8.93
C SER A 24 10.21 14.33 -9.49
N ARG A 25 10.22 13.18 -10.16
CA ARG A 25 11.42 12.60 -10.77
C ARG A 25 11.91 13.37 -11.99
N CYS A 26 10.99 13.92 -12.78
CA CYS A 26 11.34 14.74 -13.95
C CYS A 26 11.83 16.14 -13.54
N THR A 27 11.14 16.79 -12.61
CA THR A 27 11.45 18.18 -12.21
C THR A 27 12.73 18.26 -11.36
N ALA A 28 13.01 17.25 -10.53
CA ALA A 28 14.16 17.32 -9.64
C ALA A 28 15.51 17.56 -10.32
N PRO A 29 15.86 16.90 -11.44
CA PRO A 29 17.11 17.18 -12.15
C PRO A 29 17.12 18.58 -12.80
N GLU A 30 15.97 19.13 -13.18
CA GLU A 30 15.89 20.45 -13.82
C GLU A 30 16.27 21.59 -12.84
N VAL A 31 15.96 21.43 -11.56
CA VAL A 31 16.14 22.45 -10.53
C VAL A 31 17.28 22.15 -9.53
N VAL A 32 18.08 21.13 -9.79
CA VAL A 32 19.20 20.78 -8.89
C VAL A 32 20.25 21.89 -8.82
N GLY A 33 20.44 22.61 -9.91
CA GLY A 33 21.34 23.75 -9.99
C GLY A 33 20.90 24.95 -9.14
N ASP A 34 19.59 25.07 -8.85
CA ASP A 34 19.00 26.10 -8.03
C ASP A 34 18.99 25.74 -6.54
N ASN A 35 19.67 24.66 -6.16
CA ASN A 35 19.70 24.12 -4.80
C ASN A 35 18.32 23.72 -4.25
N VAL A 36 17.35 23.43 -5.13
CA VAL A 36 16.03 22.88 -4.77
C VAL A 36 16.13 21.36 -4.70
N LYS A 37 15.68 20.80 -3.56
CA LYS A 37 15.70 19.36 -3.31
C LYS A 37 14.29 18.78 -3.28
N PHE A 38 14.09 17.71 -4.01
CA PHE A 38 12.86 16.92 -3.98
C PHE A 38 13.06 15.67 -3.14
N THR A 39 12.22 15.49 -2.15
CA THR A 39 12.11 14.27 -1.34
C THR A 39 10.75 13.63 -1.61
N THR A 40 10.73 12.43 -2.17
CA THR A 40 9.50 11.65 -2.36
C THR A 40 9.29 10.72 -1.20
N VAL A 41 8.19 10.91 -0.46
CA VAL A 41 7.83 10.05 0.68
C VAL A 41 6.70 9.10 0.26
N TYR A 42 7.01 7.80 0.21
CA TYR A 42 6.03 6.73 -0.01
C TYR A 42 5.44 6.31 1.32
N MET A 43 4.45 7.08 1.79
CA MET A 43 3.85 6.90 3.10
C MET A 43 3.27 5.49 3.25
N PRO A 44 3.63 4.75 4.31
CA PRO A 44 2.95 3.53 4.70
C PRO A 44 1.48 3.78 5.07
N LEU A 45 0.75 2.73 5.38
CA LEU A 45 -0.63 2.86 5.84
C LEU A 45 -0.66 3.55 7.20
N VAL A 46 -1.38 4.66 7.30
CA VAL A 46 -1.51 5.44 8.55
C VAL A 46 -2.89 5.20 9.14
N ARG A 47 -2.94 4.98 10.45
CA ARG A 47 -4.18 4.78 11.21
C ARG A 47 -4.98 6.08 11.27
N THR A 48 -5.96 6.19 10.40
CA THR A 48 -6.84 7.36 10.30
C THR A 48 -8.29 6.90 10.17
N PRO A 49 -9.28 7.76 10.48
CA PRO A 49 -10.70 7.43 10.28
C PRO A 49 -11.04 6.98 8.85
N MET A 50 -10.25 7.39 7.86
CA MET A 50 -10.46 7.03 6.45
C MET A 50 -10.27 5.52 6.19
N ILE A 51 -9.39 4.83 6.94
CA ILE A 51 -9.14 3.39 6.75
C ILE A 51 -9.99 2.52 7.67
N GLU A 52 -10.59 3.10 8.70
CA GLU A 52 -11.37 2.40 9.74
C GLU A 52 -12.52 1.53 9.18
N PRO A 53 -13.29 1.98 8.15
CA PRO A 53 -14.40 1.20 7.61
C PRO A 53 -13.97 -0.06 6.85
N THR A 54 -12.70 -0.26 6.58
CA THR A 54 -12.20 -1.33 5.73
C THR A 54 -11.47 -2.37 6.57
N ASP A 55 -12.13 -3.49 6.84
CA ASP A 55 -11.61 -4.54 7.74
C ASP A 55 -10.26 -5.12 7.30
N ILE A 56 -9.97 -5.14 6.00
CA ILE A 56 -8.69 -5.63 5.48
C ILE A 56 -7.49 -4.85 6.04
N TYR A 57 -7.65 -3.56 6.31
CA TYR A 57 -6.55 -2.74 6.84
C TYR A 57 -6.21 -3.05 8.30
N LYS A 58 -7.12 -3.72 9.03
CA LYS A 58 -6.87 -4.17 10.40
C LYS A 58 -5.83 -5.30 10.47
N ALA A 59 -5.67 -6.04 9.37
CA ALA A 59 -4.69 -7.12 9.26
C ALA A 59 -3.27 -6.62 8.90
N PHE A 60 -3.12 -5.34 8.55
CA PHE A 60 -1.83 -4.78 8.18
C PHE A 60 -1.28 -3.86 9.26
N PRO A 61 0.05 -3.89 9.50
CA PRO A 61 0.68 -2.92 10.40
C PRO A 61 0.49 -1.50 9.86
N THR A 62 0.06 -0.62 10.74
CA THR A 62 -0.19 0.79 10.42
C THR A 62 0.69 1.68 11.27
N LEU A 63 1.11 2.82 10.72
CA LEU A 63 1.74 3.88 11.50
C LEU A 63 0.67 4.66 12.27
N THR A 64 1.04 5.20 13.42
CA THR A 64 0.24 6.24 14.06
C THR A 64 0.39 7.57 13.31
N PRO A 65 -0.53 8.53 13.49
CA PRO A 65 -0.37 9.87 12.92
C PRO A 65 0.93 10.55 13.38
N GLU A 66 1.34 10.34 14.64
CA GLU A 66 2.56 10.89 15.22
C GLU A 66 3.81 10.30 14.54
N GLU A 67 3.86 8.99 14.33
CA GLU A 67 4.96 8.33 13.60
C GLU A 67 5.03 8.81 12.15
N ALA A 68 3.88 9.00 11.50
CA ALA A 68 3.82 9.55 10.14
C ALA A 68 4.32 11.02 10.09
N ALA A 69 3.95 11.84 11.09
CA ALA A 69 4.45 13.20 11.21
C ALA A 69 5.97 13.23 11.46
N GLN A 70 6.49 12.35 12.33
CA GLN A 70 7.93 12.23 12.55
C GLN A 70 8.66 11.87 11.26
N MET A 71 8.15 10.93 10.49
CA MET A 71 8.72 10.56 9.18
C MET A 71 8.83 11.77 8.22
N LEU A 72 7.84 12.67 8.23
CA LEU A 72 7.88 13.89 7.43
C LEU A 72 8.90 14.91 7.98
N CYS A 73 9.03 15.03 9.30
CA CYS A 73 10.06 15.86 9.92
C CYS A 73 11.47 15.38 9.56
N ASP A 74 11.71 14.07 9.64
CA ASP A 74 12.97 13.46 9.25
C ASP A 74 13.28 13.70 7.77
N ALA A 75 12.25 13.59 6.89
CA ALA A 75 12.38 13.90 5.47
C ALA A 75 12.82 15.35 5.21
N MET A 76 12.33 16.31 6.01
CA MET A 76 12.72 17.72 5.91
C MET A 76 14.13 17.99 6.41
N ILE A 77 14.57 17.27 7.44
CA ILE A 77 15.90 17.42 8.05
C ILE A 77 16.96 16.78 7.17
N ASP A 78 16.79 15.49 6.85
CA ASP A 78 17.79 14.68 6.15
C ASP A 78 17.79 14.88 4.64
N LYS A 79 16.63 15.32 4.10
CA LYS A 79 16.42 15.59 2.67
C LYS A 79 16.85 14.44 1.74
N PRO A 80 16.49 13.18 2.07
CA PRO A 80 16.81 12.07 1.19
C PRO A 80 16.04 12.20 -0.12
N LYS A 81 16.55 11.61 -1.20
CA LYS A 81 15.84 11.60 -2.48
C LYS A 81 14.52 10.84 -2.38
N LYS A 82 14.48 9.79 -1.56
CA LYS A 82 13.35 8.87 -1.42
C LYS A 82 13.26 8.37 0.02
N MET A 83 12.05 8.32 0.57
CA MET A 83 11.73 7.60 1.80
C MET A 83 10.63 6.60 1.51
N ALA A 84 10.85 5.35 1.88
CA ALA A 84 9.91 4.26 1.64
C ALA A 84 9.99 3.19 2.73
N SER A 85 8.92 2.42 2.91
CA SER A 85 8.99 1.22 3.75
C SER A 85 9.82 0.13 3.07
N ARG A 86 10.42 -0.75 3.88
CA ARG A 86 11.16 -1.92 3.37
C ARG A 86 10.31 -2.80 2.47
N LEU A 87 9.03 -2.98 2.83
CA LEU A 87 8.08 -3.74 2.02
C LEU A 87 7.83 -3.07 0.66
N GLY A 88 7.65 -1.75 0.63
CA GLY A 88 7.46 -1.01 -0.61
C GLY A 88 8.67 -1.11 -1.54
N THR A 89 9.87 -0.92 -1.00
CA THR A 89 11.12 -1.06 -1.75
C THR A 89 11.34 -2.49 -2.25
N PHE A 90 11.05 -3.48 -1.41
CA PHE A 90 11.14 -4.89 -1.80
C PHE A 90 10.14 -5.23 -2.92
N GLY A 91 8.89 -4.75 -2.82
CA GLY A 91 7.87 -4.95 -3.86
C GLY A 91 8.27 -4.32 -5.20
N GLU A 92 8.83 -3.11 -5.17
CA GLU A 92 9.34 -2.42 -6.36
C GLU A 92 10.52 -3.17 -7.01
N LEU A 93 11.45 -3.67 -6.19
CA LEU A 93 12.57 -4.49 -6.66
C LEU A 93 12.08 -5.81 -7.28
N LEU A 94 11.16 -6.50 -6.62
CA LEU A 94 10.57 -7.74 -7.11
C LEU A 94 9.86 -7.51 -8.45
N TYR A 95 9.10 -6.44 -8.57
CA TYR A 95 8.42 -6.08 -9.82
C TYR A 95 9.41 -5.81 -10.94
N THR A 96 10.54 -5.16 -10.65
CA THR A 96 11.61 -4.90 -11.63
C THR A 96 12.26 -6.19 -12.13
N ILE A 97 12.48 -7.17 -11.24
CA ILE A 97 13.15 -8.44 -11.58
C ILE A 97 12.19 -9.42 -12.24
N SER A 98 10.98 -9.57 -11.71
CA SER A 98 10.00 -10.56 -12.17
C SER A 98 8.57 -10.04 -12.09
N PRO A 99 8.13 -9.17 -13.02
CA PRO A 99 6.79 -8.61 -13.00
C PRO A 99 5.69 -9.68 -13.06
N LYS A 100 5.88 -10.74 -13.84
CA LYS A 100 4.91 -11.85 -13.95
C LYS A 100 4.66 -12.55 -12.62
N SER A 101 5.69 -12.76 -11.80
CA SER A 101 5.55 -13.38 -10.48
C SER A 101 4.78 -12.46 -9.53
N VAL A 102 5.03 -11.16 -9.58
CA VAL A 102 4.30 -10.18 -8.78
C VAL A 102 2.83 -10.12 -9.19
N ASP A 103 2.52 -10.16 -10.49
CA ASP A 103 1.15 -10.20 -10.99
C ASP A 103 0.38 -11.42 -10.47
N ILE A 104 1.01 -12.59 -10.40
CA ILE A 104 0.40 -13.81 -9.84
C ILE A 104 0.10 -13.64 -8.35
N VAL A 105 1.05 -13.10 -7.59
CA VAL A 105 0.87 -12.83 -6.15
C VAL A 105 -0.24 -11.81 -5.92
N LEU A 106 -0.24 -10.72 -6.66
CA LEU A 106 -1.26 -9.68 -6.56
C LEU A 106 -2.65 -10.18 -7.00
N ASN A 107 -2.72 -11.03 -8.04
CA ASN A 107 -3.97 -11.66 -8.46
C ASN A 107 -4.50 -12.62 -7.39
N THR A 108 -3.62 -13.38 -6.75
CA THR A 108 -4.00 -14.25 -5.62
C THR A 108 -4.57 -13.43 -4.47
N ALA A 109 -3.89 -12.35 -4.09
CA ALA A 109 -4.38 -11.41 -3.09
C ALA A 109 -5.73 -10.79 -3.48
N TYR A 110 -5.88 -10.38 -4.74
CA TYR A 110 -7.14 -9.84 -5.27
C TYR A 110 -8.31 -10.83 -5.12
N ASN A 111 -8.08 -12.12 -5.36
CA ASN A 111 -9.10 -13.15 -5.25
C ASN A 111 -9.42 -13.54 -3.80
N LEU A 112 -8.43 -13.48 -2.90
CA LEU A 112 -8.61 -13.81 -1.49
C LEU A 112 -9.36 -12.73 -0.71
N PHE A 113 -9.22 -11.47 -1.11
CA PHE A 113 -9.85 -10.35 -0.40
C PHE A 113 -11.10 -9.89 -1.13
N PRO A 114 -12.31 -10.10 -0.56
CA PRO A 114 -13.57 -9.67 -1.17
C PRO A 114 -13.68 -8.13 -1.23
N ASP A 115 -14.54 -7.66 -2.12
CA ASP A 115 -14.88 -6.23 -2.22
C ASP A 115 -15.37 -5.67 -0.88
N SER A 116 -15.04 -4.42 -0.58
CA SER A 116 -15.52 -3.75 0.62
C SER A 116 -17.05 -3.71 0.66
N LYS A 117 -17.63 -3.63 1.86
CA LYS A 117 -19.10 -3.55 2.04
C LYS A 117 -19.71 -2.36 1.28
N ALA A 118 -18.97 -1.26 1.12
CA ALA A 118 -19.39 -0.10 0.35
C ALA A 118 -19.51 -0.40 -1.15
N ALA A 119 -18.53 -1.10 -1.73
CA ALA A 119 -18.55 -1.51 -3.14
C ALA A 119 -19.67 -2.52 -3.46
N LYS A 120 -20.03 -3.38 -2.47
CA LYS A 120 -21.17 -4.30 -2.62
C LYS A 120 -22.53 -3.58 -2.63
N LYS A 121 -22.64 -2.45 -1.92
CA LYS A 121 -23.89 -1.66 -1.84
C LYS A 121 -24.19 -0.93 -3.15
N ASP A 122 -23.16 -0.52 -3.88
CA ASP A 122 -23.32 0.11 -5.20
C ASP A 122 -23.69 -0.89 -6.30
N LYS A 123 -23.17 -2.12 -6.24
CA LYS A 123 -23.53 -3.19 -7.19
C LYS A 123 -24.97 -3.70 -7.01
N GLY A 124 -25.57 -3.50 -5.85
CA GLY A 124 -26.97 -3.91 -5.58
C GLY A 124 -28.04 -2.96 -6.16
N LYS A 125 -27.64 -1.86 -6.84
CA LYS A 125 -28.56 -0.89 -7.47
C LYS A 125 -28.58 -0.92 -8.99
N GLY A 126 -27.83 -1.79 -9.63
CA GLY A 126 -27.78 -1.95 -11.08
C GLY A 126 -27.52 -3.40 -11.47
N GLU A 127 -28.48 -3.96 -12.17
CA GLU A 127 -28.44 -5.19 -12.97
C GLU A 127 -28.62 -6.54 -12.27
N ASP A 128 -29.83 -7.08 -12.45
CA ASP A 128 -30.11 -8.51 -12.61
C ASP A 128 -29.27 -9.08 -13.76
N GLY A 129 -28.40 -10.05 -13.48
CA GLY A 129 -27.59 -10.69 -14.54
C GLY A 129 -26.65 -11.77 -14.02
N LYS A 130 -27.19 -12.97 -13.78
CA LYS A 130 -26.60 -14.33 -13.91
C LYS A 130 -25.21 -14.61 -13.30
N ASP A 131 -25.28 -15.29 -12.18
CA ASP A 131 -24.78 -16.63 -11.87
C ASP A 131 -23.43 -17.07 -12.48
N GLY A 132 -22.50 -17.30 -11.59
CA GLY A 132 -21.23 -17.97 -11.82
C GLY A 132 -20.67 -18.46 -10.50
N ASP A 133 -21.08 -19.64 -10.08
CA ASP A 133 -20.61 -20.43 -8.95
C ASP A 133 -19.07 -20.39 -8.85
N LYS A 134 -18.52 -19.69 -7.87
CA LYS A 134 -17.16 -19.93 -7.37
C LYS A 134 -17.23 -20.23 -5.88
N LYS A 135 -17.07 -21.52 -5.61
CA LYS A 135 -16.95 -22.15 -4.33
C LYS A 135 -16.00 -21.37 -3.43
N ALA A 136 -16.55 -20.76 -2.39
CA ALA A 136 -15.79 -20.18 -1.30
C ALA A 136 -15.22 -21.31 -0.43
N LEU A 137 -13.91 -21.30 -0.25
CA LEU A 137 -13.25 -22.11 0.78
C LEU A 137 -13.57 -21.49 2.15
N PRO A 138 -13.87 -22.30 3.18
CA PRO A 138 -14.23 -21.79 4.49
C PRO A 138 -13.03 -21.15 5.17
N ALA A 139 -13.19 -19.90 5.58
CA ALA A 139 -12.26 -19.24 6.47
C ALA A 139 -12.44 -19.82 7.88
N ASP A 140 -11.48 -20.59 8.32
CA ASP A 140 -11.35 -21.05 9.69
C ASP A 140 -11.08 -19.82 10.59
N GLN A 141 -12.09 -19.43 11.35
CA GLN A 141 -11.95 -18.43 12.40
C GLN A 141 -11.26 -19.08 13.60
N LYS A 142 -9.97 -19.04 13.68
CA LYS A 142 -9.25 -19.19 14.94
C LYS A 142 -9.14 -17.81 15.60
N LYS A 143 -9.92 -17.62 16.66
CA LYS A 143 -9.62 -16.67 17.72
C LYS A 143 -8.30 -17.10 18.31
N ASP A 144 -7.30 -16.26 18.26
CA ASP A 144 -6.06 -16.48 18.97
C ASP A 144 -5.76 -15.26 19.86
N ASP A 145 -5.50 -15.57 21.11
CA ASP A 145 -5.24 -14.61 22.16
C ASP A 145 -3.85 -13.98 21.97
N GLY A 146 -3.81 -12.64 21.82
CA GLY A 146 -2.75 -11.74 22.33
C GLY A 146 -1.33 -11.85 21.81
N GLU A 147 -0.89 -12.89 21.14
CA GLU A 147 0.45 -12.98 20.55
C GLU A 147 0.41 -12.72 19.05
N MET A 148 1.10 -11.66 18.62
CA MET A 148 1.27 -11.39 17.18
C MET A 148 2.00 -12.58 16.54
N SER A 149 1.41 -13.14 15.48
CA SER A 149 2.07 -14.23 14.74
C SER A 149 3.43 -13.77 14.20
N THR A 150 4.35 -14.71 14.02
CA THR A 150 5.70 -14.43 13.50
C THR A 150 5.64 -13.69 12.15
N GLU A 151 4.62 -14.01 11.34
CA GLU A 151 4.37 -13.34 10.05
C GLU A 151 3.93 -11.87 10.25
N ALA A 152 3.09 -11.59 11.25
CA ALA A 152 2.67 -10.23 11.58
C ALA A 152 3.84 -9.38 12.09
N VAL A 153 4.73 -9.96 12.90
CA VAL A 153 5.95 -9.30 13.37
C VAL A 153 6.90 -9.02 12.19
N ALA A 154 7.09 -10.00 11.31
CA ALA A 154 7.92 -9.83 10.11
C ALA A 154 7.33 -8.76 9.18
N MET A 155 6.01 -8.75 8.99
CA MET A 155 5.33 -7.75 8.19
C MET A 155 5.45 -6.34 8.81
N ALA A 156 5.30 -6.22 10.14
CA ALA A 156 5.50 -4.97 10.86
C ALA A 156 6.93 -4.43 10.69
N TYR A 157 7.92 -5.32 10.75
CA TYR A 157 9.32 -4.95 10.52
C TYR A 157 9.59 -4.47 9.10
N LEU A 158 9.01 -5.13 8.08
CA LEU A 158 9.13 -4.75 6.68
C LEU A 158 8.43 -3.42 6.34
N LEU A 159 7.37 -3.07 7.09
CA LEU A 159 6.61 -1.84 6.87
C LEU A 159 7.22 -0.62 7.59
N ARG A 160 8.15 -0.80 8.53
CA ARG A 160 8.87 0.33 9.15
C ARG A 160 9.68 1.08 8.10
N GLY A 161 9.65 2.39 8.20
CA GLY A 161 10.35 3.29 7.28
C GLY A 161 11.85 3.01 7.20
N VAL A 162 12.42 3.13 6.01
CA VAL A 162 13.85 3.06 5.75
C VAL A 162 14.27 4.37 5.09
N HIS A 163 15.28 5.01 5.67
CA HIS A 163 15.95 6.15 5.08
C HIS A 163 16.97 5.63 4.04
N PHE A 164 16.92 6.13 2.84
CA PHE A 164 17.96 5.94 1.81
C PHE A 164 18.43 7.29 1.30
#